data_6a0f0467207e6befb2f739796561fe7e
#
_entry.id   6a0f0467207e6befb2f739796561fe7e
#
_cell.length_a   1.000
_cell.length_b   1.000
_cell.length_c   1.000
_cell.angle_alpha   90.00
_cell.angle_beta   90.00
_cell.angle_gamma   90.00
#
_symmetry.space_group_name_H-M   'P 1'
#
loop_
_entity.id
_entity.type
_entity.pdbx_description
1 polymer ?
#
loop_
_entity_poly.entity_id
_entity_poly.type
_entity_poly.pdbx_seq_one_letter_code
_entity_poly.pdbx_strand_id
1 'polypeptide(L)'
;IVLTIITAPITLWTVVTTLMGLRKPKELKKLEEKQHRFAILICARNEESVIGNLISSLEKQKYPRDKYQVFVIADNCTDSTAQVARDNGAIVYERFNAEQRGKGFALHFGINKLQENHSQDIDAICVFDADNLAAPDFLVEMNHALCSGADVALGYRDSKNVHDSWISEVYSIYWLMLMRFYYTSRHTMNLSSMVGGTGFAFKLAALGEEGWNTKSLTEDVEFSIQQICKGHKILPARKAIFYDEQPSTLDVSLKQRF
;
A
#
# COMPACT_ATOMS: atom_id res chain seq x y z
N ILE A 1 -28.68 17.92 -20.69
CA ILE A 1 -28.60 19.03 -19.69
C ILE A 1 -28.33 18.46 -18.29
N VAL A 2 -29.17 17.56 -17.73
CA VAL A 2 -28.97 17.00 -16.38
C VAL A 2 -27.62 16.30 -16.25
N LEU A 3 -27.26 15.44 -17.20
CA LEU A 3 -25.95 14.73 -17.19
C LEU A 3 -24.79 15.73 -17.24
N THR A 4 -24.89 16.78 -18.04
CA THR A 4 -23.85 17.82 -18.13
C THR A 4 -23.68 18.59 -16.82
N ILE A 5 -24.78 18.89 -16.12
CA ILE A 5 -24.75 19.58 -14.80
C ILE A 5 -24.03 18.71 -13.75
N ILE A 6 -24.24 17.40 -13.79
CA ILE A 6 -23.59 16.46 -12.85
C ILE A 6 -22.10 16.25 -13.19
N THR A 7 -21.79 16.09 -14.48
CA THR A 7 -20.41 15.76 -14.91
C THR A 7 -19.49 16.96 -14.97
N ALA A 8 -20.00 18.17 -15.25
CA ALA A 8 -19.17 19.38 -15.39
C ALA A 8 -18.34 19.69 -14.15
N PRO A 9 -18.84 19.66 -12.91
CA PRO A 9 -18.02 19.86 -11.71
C PRO A 9 -16.92 18.84 -11.56
N ILE A 10 -17.21 17.56 -11.86
CA ILE A 10 -16.22 16.47 -11.79
C ILE A 10 -15.12 16.67 -12.84
N THR A 11 -15.50 17.03 -14.05
CA THR A 11 -14.56 17.31 -15.16
C THR A 11 -13.68 18.52 -14.81
N LEU A 12 -14.29 19.61 -14.33
CA LEU A 12 -13.55 20.80 -13.92
C LEU A 12 -12.57 20.47 -12.79
N TRP A 13 -13.00 19.70 -11.79
CA TRP A 13 -12.15 19.24 -10.71
C TRP A 13 -10.97 18.40 -11.22
N THR A 14 -11.21 17.47 -12.14
CA THR A 14 -10.16 16.65 -12.77
C THR A 14 -9.16 17.52 -13.54
N VAL A 15 -9.63 18.51 -14.30
CA VAL A 15 -8.77 19.45 -15.02
C VAL A 15 -7.91 20.24 -14.03
N VAL A 16 -8.51 20.80 -12.98
CA VAL A 16 -7.77 21.59 -11.97
C VAL A 16 -6.70 20.72 -11.30
N THR A 17 -7.03 19.51 -10.87
CA THR A 17 -6.06 18.61 -10.22
C THR A 17 -4.94 18.21 -11.17
N THR A 18 -5.24 17.94 -12.44
CA THR A 18 -4.24 17.62 -13.47
C THR A 18 -3.29 18.81 -13.70
N LEU A 19 -3.81 20.02 -13.85
CA LEU A 19 -2.99 21.23 -14.00
C LEU A 19 -2.10 21.47 -12.77
N MET A 20 -2.59 21.20 -11.57
CA MET A 20 -1.78 21.26 -10.34
C MET A 20 -0.64 20.23 -10.35
N GLY A 21 -0.83 19.08 -10.99
CA GLY A 21 0.21 18.07 -11.20
C GLY A 21 1.37 18.54 -12.10
N LEU A 22 1.18 19.57 -12.94
CA LEU A 22 2.26 20.17 -13.74
C LEU A 22 3.20 21.04 -12.92
N ARG A 23 2.76 21.53 -11.76
CA ARG A 23 3.60 22.34 -10.87
C ARG A 23 4.71 21.50 -10.22
N LYS A 24 5.73 22.16 -9.70
CA LYS A 24 6.76 21.52 -8.88
C LYS A 24 6.06 20.86 -7.68
N PRO A 25 6.30 19.57 -7.45
CA PRO A 25 5.70 18.88 -6.31
C PRO A 25 6.09 19.52 -4.98
N LYS A 26 5.13 19.62 -4.07
CA LYS A 26 5.40 20.02 -2.70
C LYS A 26 6.27 18.95 -2.04
N GLU A 27 7.40 19.35 -1.47
CA GLU A 27 8.28 18.45 -0.73
C GLU A 27 7.70 18.15 0.66
N LEU A 28 7.90 16.92 1.11
CA LEU A 28 7.61 16.53 2.48
C LEU A 28 8.68 17.14 3.40
N LYS A 29 8.24 17.82 4.45
CA LYS A 29 9.15 18.40 5.45
C LYS A 29 8.98 17.64 6.75
N LYS A 30 10.04 17.06 7.26
CA LYS A 30 10.02 16.42 8.58
C LYS A 30 9.56 17.40 9.67
N LEU A 31 8.60 16.97 10.46
CA LEU A 31 8.10 17.67 11.65
C LEU A 31 8.69 17.05 12.93
N GLU A 32 9.18 15.80 12.83
CA GLU A 32 9.81 15.08 13.93
C GLU A 32 10.98 14.23 13.43
N GLU A 33 11.97 13.98 14.30
CA GLU A 33 13.09 13.08 14.08
C GLU A 33 12.84 11.76 14.82
N LYS A 34 12.01 10.90 14.22
CA LYS A 34 11.65 9.59 14.77
C LYS A 34 11.97 8.50 13.77
N GLN A 35 12.46 7.37 14.25
CA GLN A 35 12.52 6.12 13.50
C GLN A 35 11.39 5.22 13.98
N HIS A 36 10.31 5.14 13.19
CA HIS A 36 9.17 4.30 13.54
C HIS A 36 9.55 2.82 13.45
N ARG A 37 9.02 2.03 14.37
CA ARG A 37 9.13 0.57 14.31
C ARG A 37 8.01 0.05 13.43
N PHE A 38 8.39 -0.58 12.30
CA PHE A 38 7.44 -1.07 11.31
C PHE A 38 7.11 -2.55 11.50
N ALA A 39 5.83 -2.90 11.53
CA ALA A 39 5.38 -4.22 11.15
C ALA A 39 5.08 -4.23 9.65
N ILE A 40 5.80 -5.04 8.87
CA ILE A 40 5.52 -5.22 7.45
C ILE A 40 4.57 -6.40 7.33
N LEU A 41 3.31 -6.12 6.99
CA LEU A 41 2.23 -7.10 6.91
C LEU A 41 1.98 -7.49 5.46
N ILE A 42 2.14 -8.78 5.16
CA ILE A 42 1.97 -9.36 3.83
C ILE A 42 0.81 -10.34 3.90
N CYS A 43 -0.25 -10.10 3.11
CA CYS A 43 -1.33 -11.07 2.95
C CYS A 43 -1.05 -11.93 1.72
N ALA A 44 -0.96 -13.25 1.91
CA ALA A 44 -0.60 -14.20 0.87
C ALA A 44 -1.60 -15.35 0.79
N ARG A 45 -1.95 -15.74 -0.43
CA ARG A 45 -2.79 -16.91 -0.69
C ARG A 45 -2.28 -17.67 -1.91
N ASN A 46 -1.62 -18.82 -1.67
CA ASN A 46 -1.00 -19.64 -2.70
C ASN A 46 0.03 -18.87 -3.53
N GLU A 47 1.00 -18.27 -2.82
CA GLU A 47 2.03 -17.39 -3.37
C GLU A 47 3.45 -17.96 -3.14
N GLU A 48 3.58 -19.30 -3.04
CA GLU A 48 4.86 -19.98 -2.74
C GLU A 48 5.99 -19.60 -3.72
N SER A 49 5.64 -19.29 -4.97
CA SER A 49 6.60 -18.95 -6.03
C SER A 49 7.19 -17.55 -5.93
N VAL A 50 6.51 -16.61 -5.25
CA VAL A 50 6.88 -15.17 -5.26
C VAL A 50 7.15 -14.59 -3.88
N ILE A 51 6.55 -15.13 -2.81
CA ILE A 51 6.64 -14.58 -1.45
C ILE A 51 8.08 -14.44 -0.96
N GLY A 52 8.97 -15.40 -1.28
CA GLY A 52 10.38 -15.36 -0.91
C GLY A 52 11.12 -14.19 -1.52
N ASN A 53 10.76 -13.77 -2.74
CA ASN A 53 11.38 -12.63 -3.42
C ASN A 53 11.08 -11.30 -2.71
N LEU A 54 9.82 -11.11 -2.29
CA LEU A 54 9.43 -9.93 -1.52
C LEU A 54 10.20 -9.89 -0.19
N ILE A 55 10.19 -10.98 0.59
CA ILE A 55 10.87 -11.02 1.89
C ILE A 55 12.36 -10.72 1.72
N SER A 56 13.02 -11.33 0.72
CA SER A 56 14.44 -11.06 0.41
C SER A 56 14.68 -9.60 0.00
N SER A 57 13.73 -8.93 -0.65
CA SER A 57 13.84 -7.50 -0.98
C SER A 57 13.70 -6.61 0.26
N LEU A 58 12.88 -7.03 1.21
CA LEU A 58 12.70 -6.34 2.48
C LEU A 58 13.91 -6.47 3.41
N GLU A 59 14.66 -7.57 3.33
CA GLU A 59 15.93 -7.71 4.06
C GLU A 59 17.01 -6.73 3.60
N LYS A 60 16.92 -6.21 2.37
CA LYS A 60 17.85 -5.24 1.77
C LYS A 60 17.51 -3.78 2.07
N GLN A 61 16.55 -3.52 2.97
CA GLN A 61 16.19 -2.15 3.32
C GLN A 61 17.33 -1.42 4.02
N LYS A 62 17.56 -0.16 3.64
CA LYS A 62 18.52 0.74 4.29
C LYS A 62 17.98 1.35 5.60
N TYR A 63 16.96 0.77 6.14
CA TYR A 63 16.35 1.14 7.44
C TYR A 63 16.97 0.26 8.54
N PRO A 64 17.13 0.75 9.79
CA PRO A 64 17.73 -0.06 10.87
C PRO A 64 16.99 -1.39 11.07
N ARG A 65 17.73 -2.50 11.06
CA ARG A 65 17.16 -3.86 11.05
C ARG A 65 16.34 -4.18 12.31
N ASP A 66 16.70 -3.57 13.43
CA ASP A 66 15.97 -3.68 14.70
C ASP A 66 14.68 -2.86 14.74
N LYS A 67 14.39 -2.08 13.69
CA LYS A 67 13.21 -1.21 13.59
C LYS A 67 12.13 -1.73 12.65
N TYR A 68 12.27 -2.92 12.09
CA TYR A 68 11.19 -3.53 11.32
C TYR A 68 11.18 -5.04 11.41
N GLN A 69 9.99 -5.60 11.27
CA GLN A 69 9.76 -7.04 11.26
C GLN A 69 8.74 -7.41 10.19
N VAL A 70 8.95 -8.54 9.53
CA VAL A 70 8.07 -9.05 8.47
C VAL A 70 7.09 -10.07 9.05
N PHE A 71 5.81 -9.85 8.80
CA PHE A 71 4.70 -10.71 9.17
C PHE A 71 3.94 -11.15 7.93
N VAL A 72 3.69 -12.43 7.81
CA VAL A 72 2.93 -13.00 6.70
C VAL A 72 1.65 -13.63 7.23
N ILE A 73 0.53 -13.26 6.64
CA ILE A 73 -0.76 -13.92 6.85
C ILE A 73 -0.97 -14.88 5.68
N ALA A 74 -0.74 -16.17 5.94
CA ALA A 74 -1.03 -17.25 4.99
C ALA A 74 -2.54 -17.55 5.05
N ASP A 75 -3.32 -16.88 4.17
CA ASP A 75 -4.78 -16.92 4.20
C ASP A 75 -5.35 -18.03 3.31
N ASN A 76 -5.87 -19.09 3.92
CA ASN A 76 -6.44 -20.24 3.20
C ASN A 76 -5.47 -20.86 2.17
N CYS A 77 -4.17 -20.90 2.48
CA CYS A 77 -3.17 -21.51 1.62
C CYS A 77 -3.32 -23.03 1.58
N THR A 78 -3.09 -23.60 0.39
CA THR A 78 -3.07 -25.04 0.12
C THR A 78 -1.74 -25.53 -0.40
N ASP A 79 -0.80 -24.59 -0.61
CA ASP A 79 0.57 -24.78 -1.08
C ASP A 79 1.60 -24.53 0.05
N SER A 80 2.87 -24.42 -0.30
CA SER A 80 3.98 -24.21 0.64
C SER A 80 4.21 -22.73 1.03
N THR A 81 3.29 -21.81 0.71
CA THR A 81 3.45 -20.35 0.98
C THR A 81 3.91 -20.06 2.41
N ALA A 82 3.25 -20.68 3.42
CA ALA A 82 3.57 -20.47 4.83
C ALA A 82 4.98 -20.94 5.17
N GLN A 83 5.39 -22.10 4.64
CA GLN A 83 6.73 -22.67 4.88
C GLN A 83 7.81 -21.80 4.21
N VAL A 84 7.62 -21.42 2.95
CA VAL A 84 8.55 -20.55 2.22
C VAL A 84 8.74 -19.23 2.96
N ALA A 85 7.68 -18.63 3.49
CA ALA A 85 7.77 -17.39 4.25
C ALA A 85 8.58 -17.55 5.55
N ARG A 86 8.39 -18.65 6.29
CA ARG A 86 9.17 -18.98 7.51
C ARG A 86 10.65 -19.18 7.20
N ASP A 87 10.95 -19.94 6.14
CA ASP A 87 12.33 -20.24 5.73
C ASP A 87 13.09 -18.97 5.30
N ASN A 88 12.37 -17.92 4.86
CA ASN A 88 12.91 -16.59 4.58
C ASN A 88 12.84 -15.63 5.78
N GLY A 89 12.59 -16.12 6.99
CA GLY A 89 12.72 -15.34 8.24
C GLY A 89 11.50 -14.48 8.62
N ALA A 90 10.35 -14.66 7.98
CA ALA A 90 9.12 -13.99 8.37
C ALA A 90 8.42 -14.70 9.54
N ILE A 91 7.72 -13.91 10.37
CA ILE A 91 6.74 -14.45 11.34
C ILE A 91 5.46 -14.75 10.57
N VAL A 92 4.97 -15.99 10.63
CA VAL A 92 3.82 -16.42 9.84
C VAL A 92 2.65 -16.79 10.75
N TYR A 93 1.51 -16.17 10.45
CA TYR A 93 0.21 -16.56 11.00
C TYR A 93 -0.62 -17.21 9.90
N GLU A 94 -1.06 -18.44 10.13
CA GLU A 94 -1.94 -19.14 9.21
C GLU A 94 -3.40 -18.87 9.60
N ARG A 95 -4.22 -18.58 8.61
CA ARG A 95 -5.65 -18.34 8.76
C ARG A 95 -6.42 -19.24 7.81
N PHE A 96 -7.35 -20.02 8.38
CA PHE A 96 -8.26 -20.89 7.64
C PHE A 96 -9.70 -20.47 7.94
N ASN A 97 -10.34 -19.80 6.98
CA ASN A 97 -11.73 -19.39 7.09
C ASN A 97 -12.38 -19.39 5.71
N ALA A 98 -13.28 -20.34 5.45
CA ALA A 98 -13.93 -20.51 4.16
C ALA A 98 -15.03 -19.48 3.89
N GLU A 99 -15.61 -18.88 4.95
CA GLU A 99 -16.71 -17.93 4.84
C GLU A 99 -16.21 -16.49 4.61
N GLN A 100 -15.12 -16.12 5.29
CA GLN A 100 -14.53 -14.77 5.21
C GLN A 100 -13.29 -14.81 4.33
N ARG A 101 -13.47 -14.76 3.03
CA ARG A 101 -12.39 -14.75 2.03
C ARG A 101 -12.10 -13.32 1.57
N GLY A 102 -10.83 -13.03 1.31
CA GLY A 102 -10.38 -11.76 0.74
C GLY A 102 -9.39 -11.02 1.63
N LYS A 103 -8.67 -10.10 1.00
CA LYS A 103 -7.57 -9.35 1.60
C LYS A 103 -7.98 -8.53 2.83
N GLY A 104 -9.15 -7.89 2.80
CA GLY A 104 -9.66 -7.11 3.93
C GLY A 104 -9.79 -7.95 5.21
N PHE A 105 -10.27 -9.21 5.11
CA PHE A 105 -10.37 -10.13 6.24
C PHE A 105 -9.00 -10.64 6.71
N ALA A 106 -8.07 -10.88 5.78
CA ALA A 106 -6.70 -11.27 6.12
C ALA A 106 -5.97 -10.12 6.84
N LEU A 107 -6.13 -8.88 6.37
CA LEU A 107 -5.62 -7.67 7.03
C LEU A 107 -6.21 -7.49 8.42
N HIS A 108 -7.54 -7.62 8.57
CA HIS A 108 -8.20 -7.56 9.87
C HIS A 108 -7.61 -8.58 10.86
N PHE A 109 -7.49 -9.82 10.42
CA PHE A 109 -6.91 -10.89 11.25
C PHE A 109 -5.45 -10.59 11.61
N GLY A 110 -4.63 -10.21 10.65
CA GLY A 110 -3.22 -9.91 10.85
C GLY A 110 -3.01 -8.73 11.79
N ILE A 111 -3.74 -7.64 11.60
CA ILE A 111 -3.65 -6.45 12.44
C ILE A 111 -4.07 -6.76 13.88
N ASN A 112 -5.13 -7.55 14.08
CA ASN A 112 -5.52 -7.99 15.43
C ASN A 112 -4.40 -8.81 16.09
N LYS A 113 -3.76 -9.73 15.35
CA LYS A 113 -2.60 -10.50 15.85
C LYS A 113 -1.42 -9.60 16.22
N LEU A 114 -1.16 -8.55 15.44
CA LEU A 114 -0.13 -7.57 15.75
C LEU A 114 -0.47 -6.76 17.01
N GLN A 115 -1.73 -6.33 17.16
CA GLN A 115 -2.19 -5.60 18.34
C GLN A 115 -2.15 -6.46 19.61
N GLU A 116 -2.54 -7.75 19.53
CA GLU A 116 -2.50 -8.68 20.66
C GLU A 116 -1.08 -8.99 21.13
N ASN A 117 -0.14 -9.22 20.21
CA ASN A 117 1.17 -9.78 20.54
C ASN A 117 2.34 -8.80 20.47
N HIS A 118 2.19 -7.66 19.75
CA HIS A 118 3.29 -6.76 19.38
C HIS A 118 2.96 -5.27 19.53
N SER A 119 1.85 -4.91 20.19
CA SER A 119 1.37 -3.52 20.25
C SER A 119 2.39 -2.53 20.83
N GLN A 120 3.25 -2.97 21.74
CA GLN A 120 4.28 -2.13 22.36
C GLN A 120 5.53 -1.98 21.49
N ASP A 121 5.71 -2.82 20.48
CA ASP A 121 6.89 -2.90 19.64
C ASP A 121 6.68 -2.30 18.25
N ILE A 122 5.47 -1.85 17.93
CA ILE A 122 5.08 -1.37 16.60
C ILE A 122 4.53 0.05 16.70
N ASP A 123 5.09 0.95 15.90
CA ASP A 123 4.59 2.32 15.74
C ASP A 123 3.75 2.47 14.47
N ALA A 124 4.07 1.70 13.42
CA ALA A 124 3.41 1.76 12.12
C ALA A 124 3.33 0.38 11.45
N ILE A 125 2.29 0.18 10.66
CA ILE A 125 2.10 -1.01 9.83
C ILE A 125 2.31 -0.63 8.37
N CYS A 126 3.11 -1.44 7.65
CA CYS A 126 3.32 -1.33 6.22
C CYS A 126 2.70 -2.54 5.52
N VAL A 127 1.86 -2.32 4.51
CA VAL A 127 1.12 -3.40 3.83
C VAL A 127 1.67 -3.64 2.44
N PHE A 128 1.94 -4.92 2.12
CA PHE A 128 2.35 -5.38 0.80
C PHE A 128 1.52 -6.58 0.31
N ASP A 129 1.38 -6.68 -1.00
CA ASP A 129 0.98 -7.90 -1.67
C ASP A 129 2.19 -8.83 -1.84
N ALA A 130 1.96 -10.14 -1.84
CA ALA A 130 3.02 -11.14 -1.82
C ALA A 130 3.93 -11.14 -3.07
N ASP A 131 3.41 -10.65 -4.18
CA ASP A 131 4.09 -10.55 -5.46
C ASP A 131 4.90 -9.25 -5.65
N ASN A 132 4.88 -8.32 -4.69
CA ASN A 132 5.63 -7.07 -4.80
C ASN A 132 7.14 -7.24 -4.55
N LEU A 133 7.93 -6.21 -4.88
CA LEU A 133 9.33 -6.04 -4.46
C LEU A 133 9.51 -4.62 -3.93
N ALA A 134 10.22 -4.46 -2.83
CA ALA A 134 10.50 -3.15 -2.25
C ALA A 134 11.89 -2.64 -2.66
N ALA A 135 11.98 -1.38 -3.09
CA ALA A 135 13.27 -0.74 -3.31
C ALA A 135 14.02 -0.57 -1.96
N PRO A 136 15.36 -0.57 -1.93
CA PRO A 136 16.13 -0.52 -0.68
C PRO A 136 15.87 0.70 0.21
N ASP A 137 15.42 1.81 -0.35
CA ASP A 137 15.11 3.04 0.39
C ASP A 137 13.63 3.14 0.80
N PHE A 138 12.80 2.13 0.51
CA PHE A 138 11.36 2.20 0.70
C PHE A 138 10.95 2.56 2.14
N LEU A 139 11.46 1.86 3.15
CA LEU A 139 11.13 2.14 4.55
C LEU A 139 11.67 3.49 5.05
N VAL A 140 12.84 3.93 4.54
CA VAL A 140 13.40 5.25 4.84
C VAL A 140 12.44 6.35 4.39
N GLU A 141 11.94 6.25 3.15
CA GLU A 141 11.05 7.24 2.57
C GLU A 141 9.64 7.17 3.16
N MET A 142 9.15 5.98 3.54
CA MET A 142 7.90 5.83 4.30
C MET A 142 8.01 6.50 5.67
N ASN A 143 9.11 6.24 6.40
CA ASN A 143 9.36 6.91 7.67
C ASN A 143 9.42 8.43 7.52
N HIS A 144 10.08 8.91 6.45
CA HIS A 144 10.12 10.34 6.15
C HIS A 144 8.71 10.92 5.97
N ALA A 145 7.82 10.24 5.25
CA ALA A 145 6.44 10.70 5.08
C ALA A 145 5.66 10.73 6.41
N LEU A 146 5.77 9.68 7.23
CA LEU A 146 5.13 9.63 8.54
C LEU A 146 5.64 10.72 9.48
N CYS A 147 6.97 10.99 9.47
CA CYS A 147 7.58 12.09 10.21
C CYS A 147 7.23 13.48 9.64
N SER A 148 6.68 13.56 8.43
CA SER A 148 6.24 14.83 7.80
C SER A 148 4.75 15.12 8.04
N GLY A 149 4.13 14.44 9.00
CA GLY A 149 2.74 14.65 9.41
C GLY A 149 1.73 13.80 8.63
N ALA A 150 2.16 12.76 7.92
CA ALA A 150 1.26 11.75 7.41
C ALA A 150 0.80 10.83 8.55
N ASP A 151 -0.49 10.52 8.59
CA ASP A 151 -1.03 9.41 9.38
C ASP A 151 -1.01 8.12 8.56
N VAL A 152 -1.18 8.27 7.24
CA VAL A 152 -1.04 7.23 6.23
C VAL A 152 -0.13 7.73 5.12
N ALA A 153 0.84 6.93 4.71
CA ALA A 153 1.77 7.21 3.61
C ALA A 153 1.58 6.17 2.50
N LEU A 154 1.51 6.60 1.25
CA LEU A 154 1.45 5.70 0.10
C LEU A 154 2.74 5.77 -0.73
N GLY A 155 3.28 4.62 -1.13
CA GLY A 155 4.46 4.51 -1.98
C GLY A 155 4.17 4.74 -3.46
N TYR A 156 5.23 4.87 -4.22
CA TYR A 156 5.17 4.90 -5.68
C TYR A 156 5.22 3.48 -6.23
N ARG A 157 4.13 3.05 -6.84
CA ARG A 157 4.02 1.78 -7.56
C ARG A 157 4.70 1.92 -8.91
N ASP A 158 5.76 1.17 -9.11
CA ASP A 158 6.43 0.99 -10.39
C ASP A 158 6.20 -0.44 -10.87
N SER A 159 6.56 -0.76 -12.11
CA SER A 159 6.31 -2.06 -12.71
C SER A 159 7.59 -2.88 -12.79
N LYS A 160 7.51 -4.19 -12.47
CA LYS A 160 8.61 -5.12 -12.65
C LYS A 160 8.88 -5.44 -14.11
N ASN A 161 7.81 -5.55 -14.88
CA ASN A 161 7.77 -6.14 -16.22
C ASN A 161 7.31 -5.15 -17.29
N VAL A 162 7.83 -3.91 -17.24
CA VAL A 162 7.43 -2.81 -18.13
C VAL A 162 7.48 -3.23 -19.61
N HIS A 163 8.50 -3.96 -20.02
CA HIS A 163 8.79 -4.29 -21.44
C HIS A 163 8.24 -5.64 -21.90
N ASP A 164 7.46 -6.34 -21.09
CA ASP A 164 6.90 -7.64 -21.46
C ASP A 164 5.84 -7.53 -22.57
N SER A 165 5.07 -6.45 -22.55
CA SER A 165 4.03 -6.17 -23.55
C SER A 165 3.63 -4.69 -23.56
N TRP A 166 2.95 -4.27 -24.63
CA TRP A 166 2.36 -2.92 -24.68
C TRP A 166 1.34 -2.69 -23.57
N ILE A 167 0.70 -3.75 -23.04
CA ILE A 167 -0.27 -3.66 -21.93
C ILE A 167 0.47 -3.30 -20.63
N SER A 168 1.56 -4.00 -20.33
CA SER A 168 2.39 -3.69 -19.15
C SER A 168 3.01 -2.29 -19.23
N GLU A 169 3.39 -1.82 -20.43
CA GLU A 169 3.83 -0.44 -20.66
C GLU A 169 2.72 0.58 -20.35
N VAL A 170 1.49 0.34 -20.82
CA VAL A 170 0.34 1.22 -20.56
C VAL A 170 0.02 1.28 -19.06
N TYR A 171 0.08 0.14 -18.34
CA TYR A 171 -0.09 0.13 -16.88
C TYR A 171 1.01 0.90 -16.17
N SER A 172 2.26 0.80 -16.62
CA SER A 172 3.38 1.54 -16.05
C SER A 172 3.21 3.05 -16.21
N ILE A 173 2.78 3.48 -17.40
CA ILE A 173 2.42 4.89 -17.65
C ILE A 173 1.24 5.31 -16.76
N TYR A 174 0.22 4.47 -16.61
CA TYR A 174 -0.94 4.74 -15.76
C TYR A 174 -0.51 5.01 -14.30
N TRP A 175 0.35 4.17 -13.71
CA TRP A 175 0.84 4.36 -12.34
C TRP A 175 1.68 5.61 -12.18
N LEU A 176 2.53 5.91 -13.17
CA LEU A 176 3.30 7.18 -13.22
C LEU A 176 2.36 8.40 -13.26
N MET A 177 1.36 8.37 -14.12
CA MET A 177 0.36 9.44 -14.24
C MET A 177 -0.46 9.59 -12.97
N LEU A 178 -0.86 8.48 -12.36
CA LEU A 178 -1.64 8.47 -11.12
C LEU A 178 -0.82 9.09 -9.96
N MET A 179 0.46 8.70 -9.82
CA MET A 179 1.35 9.32 -8.83
C MET A 179 1.50 10.81 -9.07
N ARG A 180 1.69 11.22 -10.33
CA ARG A 180 1.97 12.62 -10.69
C ARG A 180 0.73 13.51 -10.63
N PHE A 181 -0.35 13.10 -11.30
CA PHE A 181 -1.52 13.95 -11.57
C PHE A 181 -2.70 13.72 -10.62
N TYR A 182 -2.62 12.70 -9.80
CA TYR A 182 -3.63 12.44 -8.78
C TYR A 182 -3.07 12.58 -7.37
N TYR A 183 -2.12 11.74 -6.94
CA TYR A 183 -1.63 11.74 -5.57
C TYR A 183 -0.82 12.99 -5.24
N THR A 184 0.17 13.32 -6.07
CA THR A 184 1.06 14.48 -5.84
C THR A 184 0.33 15.81 -5.99
N SER A 185 -0.59 15.92 -6.96
CA SER A 185 -1.40 17.14 -7.14
C SER A 185 -2.28 17.42 -5.93
N ARG A 186 -2.94 16.40 -5.38
CA ARG A 186 -3.75 16.52 -4.16
C ARG A 186 -2.91 17.00 -2.98
N HIS A 187 -1.72 16.41 -2.78
CA HIS A 187 -0.79 16.87 -1.75
C HIS A 187 -0.36 18.34 -1.96
N THR A 188 -0.10 18.75 -3.20
CA THR A 188 0.22 20.15 -3.53
C THR A 188 -0.92 21.12 -3.18
N MET A 189 -2.16 20.64 -3.24
CA MET A 189 -3.39 21.36 -2.85
C MET A 189 -3.72 21.22 -1.35
N ASN A 190 -2.86 20.60 -0.54
CA ASN A 190 -3.10 20.26 0.87
C ASN A 190 -4.30 19.31 1.10
N LEU A 191 -4.63 18.49 0.12
CA LEU A 191 -5.67 17.47 0.20
C LEU A 191 -5.05 16.11 0.50
N SER A 192 -5.79 15.24 1.19
CA SER A 192 -5.44 13.84 1.36
C SER A 192 -5.55 13.08 0.05
N SER A 193 -4.65 12.09 -0.13
CA SER A 193 -4.71 11.12 -1.22
C SER A 193 -5.56 9.90 -0.84
N MET A 194 -5.41 8.81 -1.58
CA MET A 194 -6.00 7.50 -1.28
C MET A 194 -4.92 6.44 -1.43
N VAL A 195 -4.99 5.36 -0.67
CA VAL A 195 -4.10 4.20 -0.86
C VAL A 195 -4.59 3.33 -2.01
N GLY A 196 -3.70 2.55 -2.59
CA GLY A 196 -3.99 1.72 -3.77
C GLY A 196 -3.72 0.23 -3.50
N GLY A 197 -4.25 -0.29 -2.41
CA GLY A 197 -4.21 -1.71 -2.04
C GLY A 197 -2.90 -2.18 -1.45
N THR A 198 -1.75 -1.78 -1.98
CA THR A 198 -0.43 -2.27 -1.57
C THR A 198 0.61 -1.15 -1.54
N GLY A 199 1.76 -1.37 -0.91
CA GLY A 199 2.86 -0.40 -0.84
C GLY A 199 2.50 0.86 -0.08
N PHE A 200 1.74 0.75 1.02
CA PHE A 200 1.39 1.87 1.88
C PHE A 200 1.71 1.55 3.34
N ALA A 201 1.87 2.58 4.14
CA ALA A 201 2.08 2.46 5.58
C ALA A 201 1.16 3.41 6.34
N PHE A 202 0.79 3.05 7.56
CA PHE A 202 0.00 3.90 8.45
C PHE A 202 0.47 3.76 9.90
N LYS A 203 0.34 4.85 10.66
CA LYS A 203 0.59 4.84 12.10
C LYS A 203 -0.43 3.93 12.78
N LEU A 204 0.01 3.07 13.69
CA LEU A 204 -0.90 2.18 14.42
C LEU A 204 -2.01 2.96 15.13
N ALA A 205 -1.68 4.14 15.65
CA ALA A 205 -2.63 5.05 16.30
C ALA A 205 -3.76 5.55 15.36
N ALA A 206 -3.57 5.54 14.04
CA ALA A 206 -4.58 5.98 13.07
C ALA A 206 -5.78 5.02 12.99
N LEU A 207 -5.63 3.77 13.41
CA LEU A 207 -6.73 2.80 13.45
C LEU A 207 -7.76 3.16 14.53
N GLY A 208 -7.31 3.73 15.67
CA GLY A 208 -8.16 3.98 16.83
C GLY A 208 -8.64 2.69 17.48
N GLU A 209 -9.73 2.77 18.24
CA GLU A 209 -10.30 1.62 18.96
C GLU A 209 -11.02 0.62 18.03
N GLU A 210 -11.48 1.09 16.87
CA GLU A 210 -12.20 0.25 15.90
C GLU A 210 -11.31 -0.73 15.14
N GLY A 211 -9.97 -0.52 15.17
CA GLY A 211 -9.01 -1.33 14.44
C GLY A 211 -9.20 -1.24 12.91
N TRP A 212 -8.82 -2.30 12.21
CA TRP A 212 -9.07 -2.44 10.77
C TRP A 212 -10.48 -2.99 10.54
N ASN A 213 -11.41 -2.14 10.11
CA ASN A 213 -12.82 -2.49 9.96
C ASN A 213 -13.34 -2.14 8.56
N THR A 214 -12.77 -2.77 7.53
CA THR A 214 -13.25 -2.68 6.15
C THR A 214 -14.13 -3.87 5.81
N LYS A 215 -15.19 -3.64 5.04
CA LYS A 215 -16.20 -4.65 4.67
C LYS A 215 -16.40 -4.79 3.16
N SER A 216 -15.97 -3.78 2.40
CA SER A 216 -16.12 -3.78 0.93
C SER A 216 -15.04 -4.60 0.25
N LEU A 217 -15.29 -4.93 -1.04
CA LEU A 217 -14.30 -5.60 -1.90
C LEU A 217 -13.08 -4.70 -2.22
N THR A 218 -13.24 -3.39 -2.05
CA THR A 218 -12.20 -2.38 -2.22
C THR A 218 -11.79 -1.85 -0.84
N GLU A 219 -11.17 -2.70 -0.05
CA GLU A 219 -10.79 -2.41 1.34
C GLU A 219 -9.90 -1.19 1.47
N ASP A 220 -9.07 -0.92 0.47
CA ASP A 220 -8.15 0.21 0.38
C ASP A 220 -8.88 1.55 0.21
N VAL A 221 -9.89 1.58 -0.65
CA VAL A 221 -10.74 2.76 -0.85
C VAL A 221 -11.55 3.04 0.42
N GLU A 222 -12.17 2.00 0.99
CA GLU A 222 -12.93 2.12 2.23
C GLU A 222 -12.06 2.61 3.38
N PHE A 223 -10.87 2.02 3.57
CA PHE A 223 -9.90 2.47 4.56
C PHE A 223 -9.50 3.93 4.34
N SER A 224 -9.22 4.33 3.09
CA SER A 224 -8.87 5.71 2.78
C SER A 224 -9.97 6.70 3.17
N ILE A 225 -11.22 6.37 2.85
CA ILE A 225 -12.38 7.20 3.21
C ILE A 225 -12.53 7.29 4.72
N GLN A 226 -12.44 6.16 5.44
CA GLN A 226 -12.50 6.13 6.90
C GLN A 226 -11.43 7.03 7.52
N GLN A 227 -10.17 6.96 7.03
CA GLN A 227 -9.08 7.78 7.54
C GLN A 227 -9.30 9.27 7.27
N ILE A 228 -9.77 9.63 6.08
CA ILE A 228 -10.08 11.03 5.72
C ILE A 228 -11.23 11.56 6.58
N CYS A 229 -12.28 10.78 6.82
CA CYS A 229 -13.39 11.17 7.69
C CYS A 229 -12.97 11.37 9.15
N LYS A 230 -11.94 10.64 9.63
CA LYS A 230 -11.32 10.84 10.95
C LYS A 230 -10.41 12.08 11.01
N GLY A 231 -10.20 12.79 9.89
CA GLY A 231 -9.32 13.96 9.79
C GLY A 231 -7.85 13.61 9.57
N HIS A 232 -7.52 12.34 9.33
CA HIS A 232 -6.17 11.88 9.10
C HIS A 232 -5.65 12.29 7.71
N LYS A 233 -4.33 12.48 7.61
CA LYS A 233 -3.67 12.87 6.37
C LYS A 233 -3.06 11.66 5.67
N ILE A 234 -3.46 11.46 4.41
CA ILE A 234 -2.87 10.47 3.51
C ILE A 234 -1.94 11.20 2.55
N LEU A 235 -0.62 10.98 2.67
CA LEU A 235 0.39 11.70 1.88
C LEU A 235 1.19 10.75 0.97
N PRO A 236 1.54 11.18 -0.27
CA PRO A 236 2.37 10.38 -1.17
C PRO A 236 3.85 10.47 -0.79
N ALA A 237 4.44 9.33 -0.47
CA ALA A 237 5.88 9.13 -0.32
C ALA A 237 6.49 8.78 -1.69
N ARG A 238 6.65 9.77 -2.55
CA ARG A 238 7.02 9.60 -3.98
C ARG A 238 8.34 8.87 -4.23
N LYS A 239 9.23 8.84 -3.25
CA LYS A 239 10.53 8.18 -3.33
C LYS A 239 10.51 6.79 -2.70
N ALA A 240 9.44 6.43 -1.99
CA ALA A 240 9.23 5.07 -1.50
C ALA A 240 8.74 4.20 -2.66
N ILE A 241 9.67 3.65 -3.42
CA ILE A 241 9.36 2.90 -4.64
C ILE A 241 9.18 1.43 -4.29
N PHE A 242 8.13 0.83 -4.84
CA PHE A 242 7.95 -0.62 -4.86
C PHE A 242 7.54 -1.06 -6.26
N TYR A 243 7.84 -2.29 -6.59
CA TYR A 243 7.61 -2.86 -7.91
C TYR A 243 6.52 -3.90 -7.85
N ASP A 244 5.57 -3.78 -8.75
CA ASP A 244 4.41 -4.63 -8.88
C ASP A 244 4.38 -5.29 -10.26
N GLU A 245 3.80 -6.48 -10.36
CA GLU A 245 3.70 -7.19 -11.63
C GLU A 245 2.44 -6.73 -12.37
N GLN A 246 2.63 -6.32 -13.63
CA GLN A 246 1.52 -5.86 -14.45
C GLN A 246 1.04 -6.96 -15.40
N PRO A 247 -0.27 -7.01 -15.71
CA PRO A 247 -0.79 -7.96 -16.68
C PRO A 247 -0.12 -7.77 -18.04
N SER A 248 0.37 -8.87 -18.63
CA SER A 248 1.03 -8.87 -19.94
C SER A 248 0.09 -9.17 -21.11
N THR A 249 -1.14 -9.62 -20.83
CA THR A 249 -2.16 -9.92 -21.85
C THR A 249 -3.51 -9.28 -21.52
N LEU A 250 -4.33 -9.02 -22.56
CA LEU A 250 -5.69 -8.47 -22.38
C LEU A 250 -6.57 -9.41 -21.55
N ASP A 251 -6.46 -10.71 -21.77
CA ASP A 251 -7.27 -11.70 -21.06
C ASP A 251 -7.01 -11.67 -19.56
N VAL A 252 -5.73 -11.60 -19.16
CA VAL A 252 -5.35 -11.46 -17.74
C VAL A 252 -5.85 -10.12 -17.19
N SER A 253 -5.66 -9.03 -17.92
CA SER A 253 -6.14 -7.70 -17.53
C SER A 253 -7.65 -7.63 -17.33
N LEU A 254 -8.42 -8.25 -18.21
CA LEU A 254 -9.88 -8.31 -18.10
C LEU A 254 -10.32 -9.17 -16.91
N LYS A 255 -9.73 -10.36 -16.72
CA LYS A 255 -10.06 -11.26 -15.59
C LYS A 255 -9.77 -10.65 -14.22
N GLN A 256 -8.81 -9.73 -14.13
CA GLN A 256 -8.54 -9.01 -12.88
C GLN A 256 -9.57 -7.92 -12.55
N ARG A 257 -10.37 -7.49 -13.55
CA ARG A 257 -11.30 -6.36 -13.40
C ARG A 257 -12.77 -6.79 -13.35
N PHE A 258 -13.08 -7.98 -13.85
CA PHE A 258 -14.42 -8.56 -13.93
C PHE A 258 -14.49 -9.95 -13.30
#